data_14f5a4994a439c55eb934a1e68dda294
#
_entry.id   14f5a4994a439c55eb934a1e68dda294
#
_cell.length_a   1.000
_cell.length_b   1.000
_cell.length_c   1.000
_cell.angle_alpha   90.00
_cell.angle_beta   90.00
_cell.angle_gamma   90.00
#
_symmetry.space_group_name_H-M   'P 1'
#
loop_
_entity.id
_entity.type
_entity.pdbx_description
1 polymer ?
#
loop_
_entity_poly.entity_id
_entity_poly.type
_entity_poly.pdbx_seq_one_letter_code
_entity_poly.pdbx_strand_id
1 'polypeptide(L)'
;MRSCPMKRLFRIIIGLVFLCILIFFLYCNNLSLANKETVSYYRELKKILKDRGYKPRLLVISTKRFVFHNDIQVKLSGAATKSKHLSGDAVDFLVFDINNDGNRDAKDINIVTDILEKEIMKGKGGIGTYMNEGSSINRQMVHIDCRNAKGRWAR
;
A
#
# COMPACT_ATOMS: atom_id res chain seq x y z
N MET A 1 27.34 -39.11 -5.03
CA MET A 1 27.27 -38.62 -3.64
C MET A 1 25.83 -38.33 -3.30
N ARG A 2 25.18 -39.12 -2.41
CA ARG A 2 23.79 -38.86 -1.96
C ARG A 2 23.82 -37.70 -0.97
N SER A 3 23.07 -36.62 -1.23
CA SER A 3 22.97 -35.49 -0.32
C SER A 3 22.42 -35.95 1.03
N CYS A 4 23.05 -35.53 2.13
CA CYS A 4 22.63 -35.82 3.49
C CYS A 4 21.12 -35.50 3.65
N PRO A 5 20.28 -36.42 4.16
CA PRO A 5 18.82 -36.24 4.27
C PRO A 5 18.44 -34.97 5.06
N MET A 6 19.25 -34.59 6.03
CA MET A 6 19.08 -33.37 6.83
C MET A 6 19.21 -32.08 5.97
N LYS A 7 20.15 -32.05 5.02
CA LYS A 7 20.29 -30.91 4.08
C LYS A 7 19.08 -30.79 3.13
N ARG A 8 18.51 -31.92 2.73
CA ARG A 8 17.31 -31.95 1.90
C ARG A 8 16.10 -31.44 2.66
N LEU A 9 15.91 -31.90 3.89
CA LEU A 9 14.81 -31.45 4.78
C LEU A 9 14.91 -29.93 5.03
N PHE A 10 16.09 -29.42 5.34
CA PHE A 10 16.33 -27.99 5.57
C PHE A 10 15.94 -27.13 4.35
N ARG A 11 16.31 -27.57 3.13
CA ARG A 11 15.92 -26.86 1.89
C ARG A 11 14.40 -26.85 1.67
N ILE A 12 13.72 -27.96 2.00
CA ILE A 12 12.25 -28.05 1.90
C ILE A 12 11.60 -27.06 2.88
N ILE A 13 12.06 -27.02 4.13
CA ILE A 13 11.54 -26.09 5.15
C ILE A 13 11.72 -24.64 4.70
N ILE A 14 12.90 -24.27 4.22
CA ILE A 14 13.15 -22.91 3.69
C ILE A 14 12.19 -22.59 2.53
N GLY A 15 12.01 -23.52 1.60
CA GLY A 15 11.08 -23.36 0.48
C GLY A 15 9.63 -23.12 0.93
N LEU A 16 9.17 -23.89 1.92
CA LEU A 16 7.82 -23.73 2.49
C LEU A 16 7.65 -22.38 3.20
N VAL A 17 8.64 -21.96 3.99
CA VAL A 17 8.62 -20.64 4.65
C VAL A 17 8.55 -19.53 3.62
N PHE A 18 9.38 -19.59 2.56
CA PHE A 18 9.36 -18.60 1.49
C PHE A 18 8.00 -18.57 0.76
N LEU A 19 7.42 -19.74 0.49
CA LEU A 19 6.09 -19.85 -0.13
C LEU A 19 5.01 -19.22 0.76
N CYS A 20 5.05 -19.47 2.07
CA CYS A 20 4.10 -18.86 3.01
C CYS A 20 4.23 -17.33 3.03
N ILE A 21 5.45 -16.80 3.03
CA ILE A 21 5.70 -15.35 2.96
C ILE A 21 5.15 -14.77 1.65
N LEU A 22 5.39 -15.45 0.53
CA LEU A 22 4.88 -15.01 -0.78
C LEU A 22 3.34 -15.00 -0.81
N ILE A 23 2.69 -16.07 -0.34
CA ILE A 23 1.22 -16.15 -0.28
C ILE A 23 0.67 -15.02 0.61
N PHE A 24 1.29 -14.80 1.78
CA PHE A 24 0.89 -13.72 2.69
C PHE A 24 1.04 -12.34 2.02
N PHE A 25 2.14 -12.11 1.31
CA PHE A 25 2.36 -10.86 0.56
C PHE A 25 1.30 -10.66 -0.52
N LEU A 26 1.02 -11.70 -1.33
CA LEU A 26 -0.01 -11.65 -2.37
C LEU A 26 -1.40 -11.40 -1.77
N TYR A 27 -1.69 -11.98 -0.60
CA TYR A 27 -2.94 -11.73 0.11
C TYR A 27 -3.06 -10.26 0.53
N CYS A 28 -2.04 -9.71 1.20
CA CYS A 28 -2.05 -8.33 1.69
C CYS A 28 -2.19 -7.29 0.57
N ASN A 29 -1.72 -7.60 -0.64
CA ASN A 29 -1.74 -6.71 -1.80
C ASN A 29 -2.95 -6.92 -2.71
N ASN A 30 -3.85 -7.84 -2.37
CA ASN A 30 -4.97 -8.18 -3.22
C ASN A 30 -6.09 -7.14 -3.12
N LEU A 31 -6.25 -6.33 -4.16
CA LEU A 31 -7.30 -5.32 -4.27
C LEU A 31 -8.73 -5.89 -4.19
N SER A 32 -8.93 -7.19 -4.52
CA SER A 32 -10.25 -7.81 -4.42
C SER A 32 -10.76 -7.95 -2.97
N LEU A 33 -9.85 -7.85 -1.99
CA LEU A 33 -10.16 -7.89 -0.56
C LEU A 33 -10.50 -6.51 0.01
N ALA A 34 -10.28 -5.45 -0.75
CA ALA A 34 -10.62 -4.10 -0.34
C ALA A 34 -12.06 -3.74 -0.74
N ASN A 35 -12.61 -2.75 -0.05
CA ASN A 35 -13.91 -2.17 -0.34
C ASN A 35 -13.95 -1.66 -1.79
N LYS A 36 -15.06 -1.92 -2.48
CA LYS A 36 -15.24 -1.54 -3.90
C LYS A 36 -15.05 -0.04 -4.14
N GLU A 37 -15.49 0.80 -3.20
CA GLU A 37 -15.35 2.26 -3.29
C GLU A 37 -13.88 2.67 -3.21
N THR A 38 -13.10 2.15 -2.24
CA THR A 38 -11.67 2.43 -2.12
C THR A 38 -10.90 1.94 -3.35
N VAL A 39 -11.29 0.77 -3.88
CA VAL A 39 -10.71 0.24 -5.13
C VAL A 39 -11.04 1.12 -6.32
N SER A 40 -12.27 1.71 -6.37
CA SER A 40 -12.64 2.64 -7.45
C SER A 40 -11.78 3.90 -7.42
N TYR A 41 -11.52 4.48 -6.25
CA TYR A 41 -10.61 5.63 -6.10
C TYR A 41 -9.21 5.33 -6.65
N TYR A 42 -8.65 4.17 -6.31
CA TYR A 42 -7.34 3.77 -6.80
C TYR A 42 -7.31 3.56 -8.33
N ARG A 43 -8.35 2.95 -8.89
CA ARG A 43 -8.45 2.73 -10.34
C ARG A 43 -8.65 4.03 -11.10
N GLU A 44 -9.50 4.92 -10.59
CA GLU A 44 -9.75 6.24 -11.17
C GLU A 44 -8.48 7.11 -11.14
N LEU A 45 -7.74 7.10 -10.03
CA LEU A 45 -6.43 7.75 -9.94
C LEU A 45 -5.48 7.28 -11.05
N LYS A 46 -5.35 5.97 -11.25
CA LYS A 46 -4.49 5.42 -12.32
C LYS A 46 -4.94 5.87 -13.70
N LYS A 47 -6.26 5.94 -13.93
CA LYS A 47 -6.83 6.42 -15.19
C LYS A 47 -6.49 7.89 -15.41
N ILE A 48 -6.79 8.77 -14.45
CA ILE A 48 -6.52 10.22 -14.56
C ILE A 48 -5.03 10.48 -14.76
N LEU A 49 -4.16 9.80 -14.02
CA LEU A 49 -2.70 9.92 -14.22
C LEU A 49 -2.32 9.60 -15.66
N LYS A 50 -2.83 8.51 -16.22
CA LYS A 50 -2.55 8.10 -17.60
C LYS A 50 -3.11 9.11 -18.61
N ASP A 51 -4.35 9.56 -18.41
CA ASP A 51 -5.02 10.51 -19.31
C ASP A 51 -4.30 11.87 -19.35
N ARG A 52 -3.56 12.24 -18.29
CA ARG A 52 -2.71 13.44 -18.19
C ARG A 52 -1.27 13.24 -18.67
N GLY A 53 -0.95 12.07 -19.22
CA GLY A 53 0.40 11.77 -19.69
C GLY A 53 1.41 11.39 -18.61
N TYR A 54 0.97 11.26 -17.35
CA TYR A 54 1.81 10.74 -16.27
C TYR A 54 2.00 9.24 -16.38
N LYS A 55 3.06 8.72 -15.77
CA LYS A 55 3.29 7.28 -15.65
C LYS A 55 2.70 6.77 -14.33
N PRO A 56 1.58 6.02 -14.31
CA PRO A 56 0.92 5.58 -13.08
C PRO A 56 1.69 4.43 -12.41
N ARG A 57 2.93 4.70 -12.01
CA ARG A 57 3.83 3.78 -11.31
C ARG A 57 3.45 3.72 -9.83
N LEU A 58 2.36 3.02 -9.54
CA LEU A 58 1.81 2.81 -8.20
C LEU A 58 1.88 1.33 -7.85
N LEU A 59 2.41 0.99 -6.67
CA LEU A 59 2.48 -0.39 -6.17
C LEU A 59 1.66 -0.51 -4.88
N VAL A 60 0.58 -1.29 -4.92
CA VAL A 60 -0.21 -1.61 -3.72
C VAL A 60 0.62 -2.46 -2.78
N ILE A 61 0.70 -2.06 -1.52
CA ILE A 61 1.47 -2.74 -0.48
C ILE A 61 0.60 -3.25 0.67
N SER A 62 -0.61 -2.71 0.84
CA SER A 62 -1.54 -3.18 1.87
C SER A 62 -2.98 -2.87 1.47
N THR A 63 -3.85 -3.86 1.66
CA THR A 63 -5.30 -3.73 1.55
C THR A 63 -5.95 -4.17 2.85
N LYS A 64 -6.61 -5.32 2.90
CA LYS A 64 -7.19 -5.86 4.13
C LYS A 64 -6.11 -6.48 5.01
N ARG A 65 -6.12 -6.17 6.31
CA ARG A 65 -5.19 -6.73 7.31
C ARG A 65 -5.93 -7.67 8.26
N PHE A 66 -5.25 -8.73 8.69
CA PHE A 66 -5.68 -9.51 9.85
C PHE A 66 -5.43 -8.74 11.15
N VAL A 67 -6.20 -9.04 12.19
CA VAL A 67 -6.06 -8.39 13.51
C VAL A 67 -4.63 -8.52 14.04
N PHE A 68 -4.06 -9.74 14.06
CA PHE A 68 -2.69 -9.95 14.52
C PHE A 68 -1.64 -9.17 13.72
N HIS A 69 -1.84 -9.02 12.41
CA HIS A 69 -0.95 -8.22 11.56
C HIS A 69 -1.05 -6.73 11.93
N ASN A 70 -2.27 -6.24 12.18
CA ASN A 70 -2.46 -4.86 12.62
C ASN A 70 -1.81 -4.62 13.99
N ASP A 71 -1.92 -5.56 14.93
CA ASP A 71 -1.30 -5.46 16.26
C ASP A 71 0.23 -5.37 16.18
N ILE A 72 0.84 -6.11 15.26
CA ILE A 72 2.28 -6.00 14.97
C ILE A 72 2.59 -4.60 14.41
N GLN A 73 1.79 -4.09 13.47
CA GLN A 73 1.99 -2.75 12.88
C GLN A 73 1.80 -1.64 13.93
N VAL A 74 0.83 -1.78 14.84
CA VAL A 74 0.66 -0.84 15.98
C VAL A 74 1.94 -0.75 16.81
N LYS A 75 2.53 -1.90 17.14
CA LYS A 75 3.75 -1.98 17.97
C LYS A 75 5.01 -1.47 17.25
N LEU A 76 5.15 -1.76 15.96
CA LEU A 76 6.38 -1.47 15.19
C LEU A 76 6.37 -0.10 14.52
N SER A 77 5.23 0.38 14.06
CA SER A 77 5.11 1.58 13.23
C SER A 77 4.10 2.61 13.75
N GLY A 78 3.51 2.38 14.94
CA GLY A 78 2.50 3.29 15.48
C GLY A 78 1.22 3.37 14.65
N ALA A 79 0.87 2.29 13.94
CA ALA A 79 -0.39 2.20 13.20
C ALA A 79 -1.60 2.38 14.14
N ALA A 80 -2.75 2.81 13.59
CA ALA A 80 -3.96 2.96 14.37
C ALA A 80 -4.51 1.59 14.83
N THR A 81 -4.91 1.49 16.09
CA THR A 81 -5.55 0.28 16.63
C THR A 81 -6.88 -0.03 15.94
N LYS A 82 -7.65 1.02 15.58
CA LYS A 82 -8.89 0.95 14.79
C LYS A 82 -8.62 1.29 13.31
N SER A 83 -7.69 0.56 12.71
CA SER A 83 -7.29 0.80 11.32
C SER A 83 -8.40 0.43 10.34
N LYS A 84 -8.60 1.25 9.31
CA LYS A 84 -9.51 0.98 8.19
C LYS A 84 -9.12 -0.25 7.35
N HIS A 85 -7.88 -0.68 7.45
CA HIS A 85 -7.43 -1.94 6.85
C HIS A 85 -8.06 -3.18 7.47
N LEU A 86 -8.50 -3.15 8.74
CA LEU A 86 -9.16 -4.29 9.38
C LEU A 86 -10.50 -4.64 8.72
N SER A 87 -11.26 -3.62 8.30
CA SER A 87 -12.51 -3.78 7.56
C SER A 87 -12.30 -3.94 6.04
N GLY A 88 -11.09 -3.71 5.55
CA GLY A 88 -10.80 -3.66 4.12
C GLY A 88 -11.15 -2.31 3.46
N ASP A 89 -11.51 -1.29 4.24
CA ASP A 89 -11.90 0.03 3.73
C ASP A 89 -10.72 0.91 3.29
N ALA A 90 -9.49 0.40 3.34
CA ALA A 90 -8.30 1.16 3.04
C ALA A 90 -7.35 0.45 2.06
N VAL A 91 -6.59 1.24 1.33
CA VAL A 91 -5.50 0.80 0.45
C VAL A 91 -4.28 1.69 0.70
N ASP A 92 -3.13 1.04 0.97
CA ASP A 92 -1.82 1.69 0.98
C ASP A 92 -1.08 1.35 -0.32
N PHE A 93 -0.48 2.34 -0.93
CA PHE A 93 0.35 2.14 -2.12
C PHE A 93 1.56 3.05 -2.14
N LEU A 94 2.67 2.50 -2.66
CA LEU A 94 3.88 3.26 -2.95
C LEU A 94 3.69 4.07 -4.23
N VAL A 95 4.20 5.29 -4.20
CA VAL A 95 4.28 6.18 -5.35
C VAL A 95 5.72 6.22 -5.84
N PHE A 96 5.92 5.97 -7.12
CA PHE A 96 7.23 6.09 -7.77
C PHE A 96 7.27 7.36 -8.61
N ASP A 97 8.29 7.52 -9.43
CA ASP A 97 8.45 8.63 -10.36
C ASP A 97 7.25 8.70 -11.34
N ILE A 98 6.24 9.50 -10.97
CA ILE A 98 4.98 9.69 -11.71
C ILE A 98 5.16 10.68 -12.87
N ASN A 99 5.89 11.77 -12.60
CA ASN A 99 6.13 12.86 -13.56
C ASN A 99 7.24 12.52 -14.57
N ASN A 100 7.96 11.40 -14.36
CA ASN A 100 9.04 10.90 -15.19
C ASN A 100 10.21 11.88 -15.33
N ASP A 101 10.53 12.63 -14.24
CA ASP A 101 11.69 13.50 -14.16
C ASP A 101 12.98 12.80 -13.71
N GLY A 102 12.90 11.46 -13.46
CA GLY A 102 13.99 10.63 -13.00
C GLY A 102 14.16 10.61 -11.48
N ASN A 103 13.39 11.40 -10.74
CA ASN A 103 13.42 11.46 -9.29
C ASN A 103 12.16 10.83 -8.70
N ARG A 104 12.28 10.32 -7.48
CA ARG A 104 11.17 9.87 -6.68
C ARG A 104 11.10 10.78 -5.47
N ASP A 105 10.25 11.80 -5.51
CA ASP A 105 10.24 12.88 -4.54
C ASP A 105 8.82 13.36 -4.14
N ALA A 106 8.75 14.47 -3.40
CA ALA A 106 7.50 15.04 -2.94
C ALA A 106 6.57 15.52 -4.08
N LYS A 107 7.11 15.82 -5.26
CA LYS A 107 6.29 16.25 -6.41
C LYS A 107 5.37 15.13 -6.86
N ASP A 108 5.86 13.88 -6.87
CA ASP A 108 5.06 12.70 -7.23
C ASP A 108 3.89 12.50 -6.27
N ILE A 109 4.15 12.62 -4.95
CA ILE A 109 3.11 12.55 -3.92
C ILE A 109 2.09 13.68 -4.10
N ASN A 110 2.54 14.90 -4.35
CA ASN A 110 1.66 16.05 -4.52
C ASN A 110 0.74 15.88 -5.74
N ILE A 111 1.25 15.39 -6.87
CA ILE A 111 0.44 15.08 -8.04
C ILE A 111 -0.68 14.09 -7.68
N VAL A 112 -0.32 13.00 -7.00
CA VAL A 112 -1.26 11.94 -6.60
C VAL A 112 -2.30 12.48 -5.62
N THR A 113 -1.88 13.18 -4.58
CA THR A 113 -2.78 13.70 -3.53
C THR A 113 -3.69 14.80 -4.06
N ASP A 114 -3.21 15.65 -4.95
CA ASP A 114 -4.01 16.68 -5.60
C ASP A 114 -5.14 16.09 -6.43
N ILE A 115 -4.87 15.07 -7.21
CA ILE A 115 -5.90 14.36 -7.99
C ILE A 115 -6.91 13.70 -7.05
N LEU A 116 -6.44 12.99 -6.03
CA LEU A 116 -7.31 12.36 -5.04
C LEU A 116 -8.22 13.36 -4.35
N GLU A 117 -7.67 14.48 -3.87
CA GLU A 117 -8.42 15.49 -3.12
C GLU A 117 -9.44 16.22 -3.98
N LYS A 118 -9.00 16.73 -5.15
CA LYS A 118 -9.77 17.68 -5.94
C LYS A 118 -10.76 17.02 -6.88
N GLU A 119 -10.45 15.83 -7.37
CA GLU A 119 -11.20 15.23 -8.48
C GLU A 119 -11.93 13.96 -8.07
N ILE A 120 -11.30 13.09 -7.26
CA ILE A 120 -11.86 11.78 -6.93
C ILE A 120 -12.67 11.85 -5.65
N MET A 121 -12.03 12.24 -4.54
CA MET A 121 -12.64 12.16 -3.21
C MET A 121 -13.42 13.43 -2.81
N LYS A 122 -13.08 14.59 -3.40
CA LYS A 122 -13.82 15.86 -3.28
C LYS A 122 -14.16 16.23 -1.83
N GLY A 123 -13.18 16.11 -0.94
CA GLY A 123 -13.34 16.43 0.47
C GLY A 123 -13.95 15.32 1.35
N LYS A 124 -14.22 14.13 0.80
CA LYS A 124 -14.60 12.93 1.55
C LYS A 124 -13.39 12.00 1.72
N GLY A 125 -13.58 10.92 2.48
CA GLY A 125 -12.58 9.88 2.65
C GLY A 125 -11.30 10.30 3.35
N GLY A 126 -10.42 9.34 3.59
CA GLY A 126 -9.12 9.54 4.20
C GLY A 126 -7.99 9.55 3.16
N ILE A 127 -7.10 10.55 3.24
CA ILE A 127 -5.82 10.57 2.52
C ILE A 127 -4.71 10.78 3.53
N GLY A 128 -3.78 9.84 3.58
CA GLY A 128 -2.56 9.92 4.39
C GLY A 128 -1.32 9.87 3.53
N THR A 129 -0.34 10.71 3.81
CA THR A 129 0.95 10.70 3.14
C THR A 129 2.06 10.33 4.11
N TYR A 130 3.02 9.54 3.65
CA TYR A 130 4.16 9.08 4.43
C TYR A 130 5.43 9.37 3.63
N MET A 131 6.20 10.34 4.13
CA MET A 131 7.40 10.86 3.47
C MET A 131 8.67 10.56 4.26
N ASN A 132 8.67 9.53 5.10
CA ASN A 132 9.77 9.22 6.02
C ASN A 132 11.11 9.06 5.29
N GLU A 133 12.03 9.95 5.54
CA GLU A 133 13.39 9.92 5.00
C GLU A 133 14.23 8.73 5.54
N GLY A 134 13.82 8.13 6.66
CA GLY A 134 14.56 7.07 7.35
C GLY A 134 14.16 5.63 7.03
N SER A 135 13.02 5.38 6.36
CA SER A 135 12.54 4.03 6.07
C SER A 135 12.51 3.76 4.58
N SER A 136 13.29 2.76 4.14
CA SER A 136 13.36 2.36 2.72
C SER A 136 12.03 1.78 2.19
N ILE A 137 11.16 1.25 3.05
CA ILE A 137 9.94 0.55 2.65
C ILE A 137 8.73 1.49 2.59
N ASN A 138 8.58 2.44 3.53
CA ASN A 138 7.43 3.36 3.60
C ASN A 138 7.70 4.73 2.97
N ARG A 139 8.83 4.89 2.30
CA ARG A 139 9.17 6.14 1.63
C ARG A 139 8.20 6.38 0.47
N GLN A 140 7.51 7.53 0.49
CA GLN A 140 6.53 7.92 -0.53
C GLN A 140 5.38 6.93 -0.67
N MET A 141 4.69 6.69 0.43
CA MET A 141 3.47 5.92 0.49
C MET A 141 2.26 6.85 0.62
N VAL A 142 1.18 6.50 -0.06
CA VAL A 142 -0.13 7.13 0.10
C VAL A 142 -1.12 6.09 0.63
N HIS A 143 -1.84 6.49 1.66
CA HIS A 143 -3.01 5.79 2.20
C HIS A 143 -4.27 6.44 1.67
N ILE A 144 -5.24 5.63 1.25
CA ILE A 144 -6.60 6.09 0.96
C ILE A 144 -7.63 5.19 1.66
N ASP A 145 -8.72 5.78 2.12
CA ASP A 145 -9.86 5.04 2.68
C ASP A 145 -11.20 5.69 2.35
N CYS A 146 -12.29 4.91 2.39
CA CYS A 146 -13.65 5.33 2.03
C CYS A 146 -14.49 5.78 3.24
N ARG A 147 -13.87 6.40 4.27
CA ARG A 147 -14.66 6.97 5.39
C ARG A 147 -15.57 8.11 4.91
N ASN A 148 -16.72 8.29 5.55
CA ASN A 148 -17.66 9.37 5.19
C ASN A 148 -17.12 10.77 5.51
N ALA A 149 -16.28 10.91 6.53
CA ALA A 149 -15.71 12.18 6.95
C ALA A 149 -14.36 12.44 6.25
N LYS A 150 -14.04 13.71 6.05
CA LYS A 150 -12.71 14.13 5.56
C LYS A 150 -11.65 13.79 6.60
N GLY A 151 -10.63 13.03 6.20
CA GLY A 151 -9.43 12.77 6.99
C GLY A 151 -8.18 13.06 6.17
N ARG A 152 -7.28 13.92 6.71
CA ARG A 152 -6.02 14.27 6.05
C ARG A 152 -4.90 14.27 7.07
N TRP A 153 -3.79 13.58 6.76
CA TRP A 153 -2.61 13.57 7.63
C TRP A 153 -1.34 13.33 6.82
N ALA A 154 -0.21 13.81 7.35
CA ALA A 154 1.13 13.58 6.85
C ALA A 154 2.02 13.05 7.99
N ARG A 155 2.94 12.11 7.66
CA ARG A 155 3.94 11.54 8.58
C ARG A 155 5.28 11.37 7.89
#